data_7388129942bfee5afe3254f897fd5c12
#
_entry.id   7388129942bfee5afe3254f897fd5c12
#
_cell.length_a   1.000
_cell.length_b   1.000
_cell.length_c   1.000
_cell.angle_alpha   90.00
_cell.angle_beta   90.00
_cell.angle_gamma   90.00
#
_symmetry.space_group_name_H-M   'P 1'
#
loop_
_entity.id
_entity.type
_entity.pdbx_description
1 polymer ?
#
loop_
_entity_poly.entity_id
_entity_poly.type
_entity_poly.pdbx_seq_one_letter_code
_entity_poly.pdbx_strand_id
1 'polypeptide(L)'
;ILNFVVLTAAMSATNSAIFSTSRSLYSLARNGHAPKKLGKLTKKAIPMNALTSSSLILFVVVALNYLMPAKIFDVVSTVSTICFVIVWIMIMAAHIVYRKKNKQNLGDFRMPGYPVTSWLTIAFYIGILILLFFIDSTQLALIISILFVIFLAISYSFVQKK
;
A
#
# COMPACT_ATOMS: atom_id res chain seq x y z
N ILE A 1 8.84 -32.34 -1.15
CA ILE A 1 8.29 -31.84 0.13
C ILE A 1 8.48 -30.33 0.23
N LEU A 2 9.70 -29.78 0.04
CA LEU A 2 9.99 -28.34 0.17
C LEU A 2 9.10 -27.48 -0.75
N ASN A 3 9.01 -27.83 -2.04
CA ASN A 3 8.20 -27.09 -3.01
C ASN A 3 6.70 -27.08 -2.64
N PHE A 4 6.19 -28.16 -2.03
CA PHE A 4 4.81 -28.22 -1.55
C PHE A 4 4.57 -27.25 -0.39
N VAL A 5 5.51 -27.20 0.56
CA VAL A 5 5.44 -26.27 1.70
C VAL A 5 5.47 -24.81 1.22
N VAL A 6 6.41 -24.49 0.29
CA VAL A 6 6.50 -23.14 -0.28
C VAL A 6 5.23 -22.76 -1.02
N LEU A 7 4.67 -23.67 -1.82
CA LEU A 7 3.44 -23.42 -2.56
C LEU A 7 2.26 -23.17 -1.61
N THR A 8 2.07 -24.00 -0.59
CA THR A 8 0.98 -23.82 0.38
C THR A 8 1.13 -22.53 1.18
N ALA A 9 2.35 -22.16 1.57
CA ALA A 9 2.63 -20.90 2.24
C ALA A 9 2.30 -19.69 1.34
N ALA A 10 2.70 -19.72 0.07
CA ALA A 10 2.40 -18.68 -0.90
C ALA A 10 0.89 -18.54 -1.15
N MET A 11 0.16 -19.65 -1.28
CA MET A 11 -1.30 -19.64 -1.42
C MET A 11 -1.98 -19.03 -0.19
N SER A 12 -1.54 -19.39 1.01
CA SER A 12 -2.06 -18.84 2.27
C SER A 12 -1.80 -17.33 2.37
N ALA A 13 -0.59 -16.89 2.05
CA ALA A 13 -0.23 -15.47 2.05
C ALA A 13 -1.08 -14.68 1.03
N THR A 14 -1.27 -15.20 -0.17
CA THR A 14 -2.08 -14.59 -1.22
C THR A 14 -3.55 -14.46 -0.80
N ASN A 15 -4.11 -15.51 -0.21
CA ASN A 15 -5.49 -15.48 0.31
C ASN A 15 -5.66 -14.41 1.40
N SER A 16 -4.72 -14.33 2.33
CA SER A 16 -4.72 -13.31 3.39
C SER A 16 -4.59 -11.88 2.83
N ALA A 17 -3.76 -11.70 1.81
CA ALA A 17 -3.58 -10.41 1.13
C ALA A 17 -4.88 -9.95 0.43
N ILE A 18 -5.54 -10.84 -0.33
CA ILE A 18 -6.82 -10.54 -1.00
C ILE A 18 -7.88 -10.16 0.03
N PHE A 19 -7.98 -10.92 1.12
CA PHE A 19 -8.95 -10.65 2.18
C PHE A 19 -8.70 -9.29 2.85
N SER A 20 -7.46 -8.99 3.23
CA SER A 20 -7.07 -7.73 3.85
C SER A 20 -7.31 -6.53 2.92
N THR A 21 -6.89 -6.63 1.66
CA THR A 21 -7.07 -5.58 0.65
C THR A 21 -8.55 -5.31 0.38
N SER A 22 -9.37 -6.35 0.25
CA SER A 22 -10.80 -6.19 0.02
C SER A 22 -11.52 -5.50 1.18
N ARG A 23 -11.13 -5.78 2.42
CA ARG A 23 -11.66 -5.08 3.60
C ARG A 23 -11.21 -3.63 3.67
N SER A 24 -9.97 -3.34 3.31
CA SER A 24 -9.45 -1.97 3.24
C SER A 24 -10.18 -1.15 2.17
N LEU A 25 -10.40 -1.70 0.97
CA LEU A 25 -11.18 -1.06 -0.09
C LEU A 25 -12.63 -0.81 0.33
N TYR A 26 -13.26 -1.77 1.00
CA TYR A 26 -14.60 -1.62 1.55
C TYR A 26 -14.66 -0.48 2.59
N SER A 27 -13.70 -0.43 3.52
CA SER A 27 -13.62 0.62 4.53
C SER A 27 -13.43 2.02 3.90
N LEU A 28 -12.54 2.14 2.92
CA LEU A 28 -12.33 3.39 2.17
C LEU A 28 -13.61 3.84 1.46
N ALA A 29 -14.34 2.91 0.84
CA ALA A 29 -15.60 3.23 0.16
C ALA A 29 -16.70 3.66 1.14
N ARG A 30 -16.78 3.06 2.32
CA ARG A 30 -17.71 3.49 3.38
C ARG A 30 -17.41 4.85 3.93
N ASN A 31 -16.14 5.21 4.02
CA ASN A 31 -15.68 6.53 4.49
C ASN A 31 -15.73 7.60 3.38
N GLY A 32 -16.23 7.28 2.18
CA GLY A 32 -16.32 8.24 1.08
C GLY A 32 -15.00 8.49 0.32
N HIS A 33 -13.95 7.71 0.60
CA HIS A 33 -12.63 7.85 -0.02
C HIS A 33 -12.40 6.91 -1.22
N ALA A 34 -13.40 6.11 -1.59
CA ALA A 34 -13.39 5.23 -2.75
C ALA A 34 -14.80 5.13 -3.38
N PRO A 35 -14.94 4.62 -4.61
CA PRO A 35 -16.23 4.50 -5.26
C PRO A 35 -17.26 3.74 -4.43
N LYS A 36 -18.47 4.29 -4.28
CA LYS A 36 -19.56 3.73 -3.46
C LYS A 36 -19.91 2.27 -3.79
N LYS A 37 -19.64 1.84 -5.03
CA LYS A 37 -19.86 0.45 -5.46
C LYS A 37 -19.07 -0.57 -4.65
N LEU A 38 -17.85 -0.21 -4.20
CA LEU A 38 -16.98 -1.08 -3.40
C LEU A 38 -17.45 -1.23 -1.94
N GLY A 39 -18.29 -0.29 -1.47
CA GLY A 39 -18.87 -0.30 -0.12
C GLY A 39 -20.14 -1.13 0.02
N LYS A 40 -20.56 -1.89 -1.00
CA LYS A 40 -21.74 -2.76 -0.92
C LYS A 40 -21.38 -4.12 -0.33
N LEU A 41 -22.19 -4.57 0.64
CA LEU A 41 -22.11 -5.91 1.21
C LEU A 41 -23.17 -6.83 0.60
N THR A 42 -22.84 -8.10 0.51
CA THR A 42 -23.82 -9.16 0.21
C THR A 42 -24.67 -9.47 1.46
N LYS A 43 -25.73 -10.28 1.29
CA LYS A 43 -26.56 -10.78 2.41
C LYS A 43 -25.73 -11.49 3.51
N LYS A 44 -24.56 -12.03 3.18
CA LYS A 44 -23.63 -12.68 4.11
C LYS A 44 -22.55 -11.72 4.66
N ALA A 45 -22.75 -10.38 4.57
CA ALA A 45 -21.82 -9.36 5.03
C ALA A 45 -20.41 -9.43 4.36
N ILE A 46 -20.33 -9.97 3.14
CA ILE A 46 -19.07 -10.06 2.37
C ILE A 46 -19.00 -8.89 1.37
N PRO A 47 -17.91 -8.11 1.30
CA PRO A 47 -17.71 -7.03 0.34
C PRO A 47 -17.31 -7.57 -1.05
N MET A 48 -18.27 -8.20 -1.74
CA MET A 48 -18.02 -8.96 -2.96
C MET A 48 -17.37 -8.11 -4.06
N ASN A 49 -17.84 -6.86 -4.24
CA ASN A 49 -17.29 -5.97 -5.26
C ASN A 49 -15.83 -5.59 -4.98
N ALA A 50 -15.46 -5.38 -3.72
CA ALA A 50 -14.07 -5.12 -3.34
C ALA A 50 -13.22 -6.39 -3.50
N LEU A 51 -13.76 -7.55 -3.16
CA LEU A 51 -13.08 -8.84 -3.33
C LEU A 51 -12.81 -9.14 -4.81
N THR A 52 -13.81 -9.00 -5.66
CA THR A 52 -13.66 -9.23 -7.11
C THR A 52 -12.68 -8.24 -7.74
N SER A 53 -12.69 -6.97 -7.32
CA SER A 53 -11.72 -5.98 -7.79
C SER A 53 -10.28 -6.35 -7.41
N SER A 54 -10.05 -6.77 -6.16
CA SER A 54 -8.71 -7.20 -5.70
C SER A 54 -8.24 -8.46 -6.43
N SER A 55 -9.14 -9.44 -6.62
CA SER A 55 -8.82 -10.68 -7.34
C SER A 55 -8.54 -10.42 -8.82
N LEU A 56 -9.27 -9.48 -9.46
CA LEU A 56 -9.06 -9.13 -10.85
C LEU A 56 -7.66 -8.51 -11.07
N ILE A 57 -7.25 -7.61 -10.18
CA ILE A 57 -5.92 -6.99 -10.24
C ILE A 57 -4.84 -8.07 -10.10
N LEU A 58 -5.00 -8.99 -9.15
CA LEU A 58 -4.08 -10.11 -8.98
C LEU A 58 -4.01 -10.98 -10.24
N PHE A 59 -5.16 -11.29 -10.84
CA PHE A 59 -5.22 -12.07 -12.08
C PHE A 59 -4.48 -11.38 -13.23
N VAL A 60 -4.62 -10.06 -13.37
CA VAL A 60 -3.88 -9.27 -14.37
C VAL A 60 -2.37 -9.36 -14.13
N VAL A 61 -1.92 -9.23 -12.88
CA VAL A 61 -0.49 -9.37 -12.54
C VAL A 61 0.03 -10.76 -12.86
N VAL A 62 -0.74 -11.82 -12.56
CA VAL A 62 -0.37 -13.20 -12.90
C VAL A 62 -0.27 -13.39 -14.42
N ALA A 63 -1.23 -12.87 -15.18
CA ALA A 63 -1.22 -12.95 -16.65
C ALA A 63 0.00 -12.23 -17.25
N LEU A 64 0.31 -11.02 -16.73
CA LEU A 64 1.52 -10.28 -17.14
C LEU A 64 2.81 -11.04 -16.80
N ASN A 65 2.86 -11.66 -15.61
CA ASN A 65 4.01 -12.46 -15.20
C ASN A 65 4.22 -13.69 -16.10
N TYR A 66 3.14 -14.27 -16.62
CA TYR A 66 3.24 -15.36 -17.59
C TYR A 66 3.85 -14.90 -18.93
N LEU A 67 3.54 -13.68 -19.36
CA LEU A 67 4.07 -13.12 -20.61
C LEU A 67 5.53 -12.67 -20.51
N MET A 68 5.94 -12.13 -19.36
CA MET A 68 7.28 -11.55 -19.13
C MET A 68 7.81 -11.88 -17.72
N PRO A 69 8.08 -13.14 -17.40
CA PRO A 69 8.30 -13.60 -16.03
C PRO A 69 9.46 -12.90 -15.31
N ALA A 70 10.60 -12.70 -15.97
CA ALA A 70 11.79 -12.12 -15.35
C ALA A 70 11.64 -10.63 -15.02
N LYS A 71 10.97 -9.86 -15.88
CA LYS A 71 10.84 -8.40 -15.72
C LYS A 71 9.68 -7.99 -14.83
N ILE A 72 8.54 -8.67 -14.95
CA ILE A 72 7.32 -8.29 -14.21
C ILE A 72 7.49 -8.54 -12.72
N PHE A 73 8.10 -9.64 -12.31
CA PHE A 73 8.35 -9.93 -10.91
C PHE A 73 9.20 -8.83 -10.24
N ASP A 74 10.30 -8.42 -10.86
CA ASP A 74 11.18 -7.39 -10.33
C ASP A 74 10.47 -6.03 -10.26
N VAL A 75 9.73 -5.65 -11.31
CA VAL A 75 8.98 -4.39 -11.35
C VAL A 75 7.90 -4.37 -10.27
N VAL A 76 7.08 -5.41 -10.15
CA VAL A 76 5.99 -5.47 -9.16
C VAL A 76 6.55 -5.48 -7.73
N SER A 77 7.61 -6.22 -7.47
CA SER A 77 8.27 -6.27 -6.16
C SER A 77 8.85 -4.90 -5.78
N THR A 78 9.53 -4.24 -6.72
CA THR A 78 10.11 -2.91 -6.47
C THR A 78 9.03 -1.85 -6.29
N VAL A 79 7.97 -1.84 -7.11
CA VAL A 79 6.81 -0.94 -6.95
C VAL A 79 6.17 -1.13 -5.58
N SER A 80 5.96 -2.38 -5.15
CA SER A 80 5.41 -2.68 -3.82
C SER A 80 6.29 -2.13 -2.70
N THR A 81 7.60 -2.33 -2.79
CA THR A 81 8.56 -1.80 -1.81
C THR A 81 8.52 -0.28 -1.73
N ILE A 82 8.49 0.41 -2.87
CA ILE A 82 8.39 1.89 -2.90
C ILE A 82 7.07 2.36 -2.27
N CYS A 83 5.95 1.70 -2.57
CA CYS A 83 4.66 2.02 -1.95
C CYS A 83 4.70 1.84 -0.43
N PHE A 84 5.33 0.78 0.10
CA PHE A 84 5.50 0.59 1.55
C PHE A 84 6.33 1.72 2.17
N VAL A 85 7.44 2.10 1.55
CA VAL A 85 8.29 3.20 2.04
C VAL A 85 7.50 4.51 2.10
N ILE A 86 6.71 4.83 1.05
CA ILE A 86 5.85 6.02 1.03
C ILE A 86 4.83 5.98 2.18
N VAL A 87 4.17 4.84 2.40
CA VAL A 87 3.20 4.67 3.50
C VAL A 87 3.86 4.88 4.86
N TRP A 88 5.07 4.37 5.07
CA TRP A 88 5.81 4.56 6.33
C TRP A 88 6.20 6.02 6.55
N ILE A 89 6.62 6.73 5.50
CA ILE A 89 6.86 8.18 5.60
C ILE A 89 5.57 8.91 6.00
N MET A 90 4.43 8.56 5.41
CA MET A 90 3.12 9.16 5.73
C MET A 90 2.71 8.88 7.19
N ILE A 91 2.93 7.66 7.68
CA ILE A 91 2.66 7.30 9.09
C ILE A 91 3.52 8.14 10.04
N MET A 92 4.80 8.29 9.75
CA MET A 92 5.69 9.12 10.58
C MET A 92 5.33 10.60 10.52
N ALA A 93 4.96 11.12 9.36
CA ALA A 93 4.46 12.48 9.21
C ALA A 93 3.17 12.71 9.99
N ALA A 94 2.23 11.78 9.89
CA ALA A 94 0.96 11.80 10.65
C ALA A 94 1.21 11.79 12.17
N HIS A 95 2.18 10.97 12.63
CA HIS A 95 2.58 10.93 14.04
C HIS A 95 3.12 12.29 14.53
N ILE A 96 3.97 12.96 13.74
CA ILE A 96 4.49 14.29 14.08
C ILE A 96 3.35 15.32 14.18
N VAL A 97 2.42 15.33 13.21
CA VAL A 97 1.27 16.24 13.20
C VAL A 97 0.34 15.96 14.37
N TYR A 98 0.05 14.70 14.65
CA TYR A 98 -0.79 14.30 15.78
C TYR A 98 -0.22 14.79 17.12
N ARG A 99 1.07 14.59 17.34
CA ARG A 99 1.73 15.07 18.56
C ARG A 99 1.77 16.58 18.70
N LYS A 100 1.92 17.31 17.59
CA LYS A 100 1.85 18.78 17.61
C LYS A 100 0.46 19.30 18.00
N LYS A 101 -0.61 18.63 17.51
CA LYS A 101 -2.00 19.03 17.80
C LYS A 101 -2.47 18.64 19.19
N ASN A 102 -2.06 17.49 19.70
CA ASN A 102 -2.57 16.90 20.95
C ASN A 102 -1.56 16.95 22.10
N LYS A 103 -0.87 18.08 22.30
CA LYS A 103 0.17 18.23 23.34
C LYS A 103 -0.32 17.91 24.76
N GLN A 104 -1.60 18.11 25.07
CA GLN A 104 -2.18 17.94 26.40
C GLN A 104 -2.69 16.50 26.67
N ASN A 105 -2.99 15.71 25.64
CA ASN A 105 -3.60 14.37 25.76
C ASN A 105 -2.78 13.30 25.00
N LEU A 106 -1.50 13.18 25.34
CA LEU A 106 -0.57 12.27 24.62
C LEU A 106 -0.62 10.80 25.09
N GLY A 107 -1.45 10.46 26.08
CA GLY A 107 -1.45 9.14 26.70
C GLY A 107 -0.12 8.80 27.37
N ASP A 108 -0.05 7.63 28.03
CA ASP A 108 1.15 7.18 28.76
C ASP A 108 2.27 6.70 27.87
N PHE A 109 1.96 6.27 26.64
CA PHE A 109 2.96 5.77 25.69
C PHE A 109 3.66 6.92 24.96
N ARG A 110 4.95 7.11 25.27
CA ARG A 110 5.79 8.12 24.61
C ARG A 110 6.87 7.46 23.78
N MET A 111 6.99 7.86 22.51
CA MET A 111 8.10 7.42 21.66
C MET A 111 9.43 7.96 22.22
N PRO A 112 10.40 7.08 22.53
CA PRO A 112 11.70 7.53 23.05
C PRO A 112 12.42 8.38 21.97
N GLY A 113 13.07 9.47 22.41
CA GLY A 113 13.83 10.36 21.54
C GLY A 113 13.02 11.25 20.60
N TYR A 114 11.69 11.35 20.78
CA TYR A 114 10.88 12.31 20.02
C TYR A 114 11.34 13.74 20.30
N PRO A 115 11.44 14.67 19.30
CA PRO A 115 11.07 14.51 17.89
C PRO A 115 12.19 13.99 16.96
N VAL A 116 13.43 13.85 17.48
CA VAL A 116 14.62 13.53 16.68
C VAL A 116 14.47 12.20 15.95
N THR A 117 14.02 11.16 16.64
CA THR A 117 13.83 9.81 16.07
C THR A 117 12.84 9.81 14.90
N SER A 118 11.76 10.59 14.99
CA SER A 118 10.76 10.67 13.91
C SER A 118 11.35 11.34 12.65
N TRP A 119 12.12 12.41 12.81
CA TRP A 119 12.77 13.08 11.68
C TRP A 119 13.89 12.22 11.07
N LEU A 120 14.67 11.54 11.89
CA LEU A 120 15.73 10.64 11.44
C LEU A 120 15.15 9.47 10.63
N THR A 121 14.02 8.92 11.06
CA THR A 121 13.32 7.85 10.32
C THR A 121 12.83 8.34 8.97
N ILE A 122 12.24 9.54 8.89
CA ILE A 122 11.80 10.13 7.62
C ILE A 122 13.01 10.36 6.71
N ALA A 123 14.09 10.94 7.22
CA ALA A 123 15.31 11.17 6.46
C ALA A 123 15.91 9.86 5.93
N PHE A 124 15.91 8.80 6.73
CA PHE A 124 16.35 7.47 6.33
C PHE A 124 15.51 6.90 5.16
N TYR A 125 14.18 6.99 5.23
CA TYR A 125 13.30 6.52 4.14
C TYR A 125 13.44 7.37 2.87
N ILE A 126 13.61 8.68 2.99
CA ILE A 126 13.91 9.56 1.85
C ILE A 126 15.27 9.16 1.24
N GLY A 127 16.26 8.86 2.06
CA GLY A 127 17.56 8.36 1.61
C GLY A 127 17.44 7.06 0.80
N ILE A 128 16.58 6.12 1.24
CA ILE A 128 16.29 4.89 0.47
C ILE A 128 15.70 5.23 -0.90
N LEU A 129 14.72 6.14 -0.98
CA LEU A 129 14.12 6.54 -2.27
C LEU A 129 15.15 7.18 -3.20
N ILE A 130 16.07 7.99 -2.66
CA ILE A 130 17.16 8.60 -3.42
C ILE A 130 18.13 7.52 -3.93
N LEU A 131 18.50 6.55 -3.10
CA LEU A 131 19.36 5.43 -3.52
C LEU A 131 18.73 4.59 -4.63
N LEU A 132 17.42 4.34 -4.57
CA LEU A 132 16.69 3.61 -5.62
C LEU A 132 16.70 4.36 -6.96
N PHE A 133 16.83 5.68 -6.95
CA PHE A 133 16.93 6.47 -8.17
C PHE A 133 18.27 6.27 -8.92
N PHE A 134 19.34 5.95 -8.19
CA PHE A 134 20.67 5.71 -8.78
C PHE A 134 20.87 4.28 -9.30
N ILE A 135 19.92 3.39 -9.06
CA ILE A 135 19.99 1.98 -9.50
C ILE A 135 19.19 1.84 -10.80
N ASP A 136 19.84 1.60 -11.92
CA ASP A 136 19.22 1.54 -13.27
C ASP A 136 18.05 0.54 -13.35
N SER A 137 18.16 -0.61 -12.69
CA SER A 137 17.11 -1.65 -12.68
C SER A 137 15.83 -1.21 -11.96
N THR A 138 15.89 -0.21 -11.07
CA THR A 138 14.75 0.24 -10.26
C THR A 138 14.12 1.55 -10.75
N GLN A 139 14.78 2.27 -11.66
CA GLN A 139 14.28 3.56 -12.18
C GLN A 139 12.89 3.44 -12.80
N LEU A 140 12.66 2.43 -13.63
CA LEU A 140 11.36 2.19 -14.26
C LEU A 140 10.26 1.96 -13.22
N ALA A 141 10.54 1.14 -12.19
CA ALA A 141 9.61 0.89 -11.11
C ALA A 141 9.34 2.15 -10.27
N LEU A 142 10.33 3.02 -10.09
CA LEU A 142 10.19 4.28 -9.38
C LEU A 142 9.27 5.24 -10.14
N ILE A 143 9.45 5.37 -11.46
CA ILE A 143 8.57 6.18 -12.31
C ILE A 143 7.13 5.67 -12.25
N ILE A 144 6.93 4.34 -12.39
CA ILE A 144 5.61 3.72 -12.29
C ILE A 144 4.98 4.00 -10.92
N SER A 145 5.74 3.90 -9.83
CA SER A 145 5.25 4.17 -8.47
C SER A 145 4.82 5.62 -8.27
N ILE A 146 5.60 6.57 -8.76
CA ILE A 146 5.26 8.00 -8.70
C ILE A 146 3.99 8.29 -9.51
N LEU A 147 3.91 7.78 -10.73
CA LEU A 147 2.71 7.92 -11.57
C LEU A 147 1.48 7.30 -10.90
N PHE A 148 1.64 6.14 -10.25
CA PHE A 148 0.56 5.49 -9.51
C PHE A 148 0.09 6.34 -8.32
N VAL A 149 1.00 6.91 -7.54
CA VAL A 149 0.66 7.80 -6.41
C VAL A 149 -0.06 9.06 -6.90
N ILE A 150 0.42 9.67 -8.00
CA ILE A 150 -0.23 10.83 -8.63
C ILE A 150 -1.64 10.45 -9.11
N PHE A 151 -1.79 9.31 -9.77
CA PHE A 151 -3.09 8.79 -10.20
C PHE A 151 -4.05 8.61 -9.04
N LEU A 152 -3.58 8.04 -7.91
CA LEU A 152 -4.39 7.90 -6.70
C LEU A 152 -4.79 9.25 -6.11
N ALA A 153 -3.89 10.23 -6.08
CA ALA A 153 -4.17 11.58 -5.57
C ALA A 153 -5.23 12.30 -6.42
N ILE A 154 -5.12 12.20 -7.75
CA ILE A 154 -6.11 12.73 -8.68
C ILE A 154 -7.46 12.03 -8.50
N SER A 155 -7.45 10.70 -8.46
CA SER A 155 -8.66 9.87 -8.26
C SER A 155 -9.38 10.24 -6.96
N TYR A 156 -8.64 10.46 -5.90
CA TYR A 156 -9.16 10.91 -4.61
C TYR A 156 -9.86 12.27 -4.72
N SER A 157 -9.25 13.24 -5.42
CA SER A 157 -9.86 14.56 -5.66
C SER A 157 -11.21 14.48 -6.37
N PHE A 158 -11.36 13.55 -7.33
CA PHE A 158 -12.63 13.34 -8.03
C PHE A 158 -13.70 12.67 -7.18
N VAL A 159 -13.30 11.75 -6.29
CA VAL A 159 -14.24 11.06 -5.39
C VAL A 159 -14.77 12.01 -4.30
N GLN A 160 -13.95 12.93 -3.82
CA GLN A 160 -14.33 13.88 -2.75
C GLN A 160 -15.26 15.01 -3.23
N LYS A 161 -15.27 15.31 -4.55
CA LYS A 161 -16.16 16.32 -5.14
C LYS A 161 -17.60 15.83 -5.43
N LYS A 162 -17.91 14.57 -5.15
CA LYS A 162 -19.22 13.94 -5.32
C LYS A 162 -19.83 13.55 -3.98
#